data_3a96323d7136adbfdaaacb78784d8bdc
#
_entry.id   3a96323d7136adbfdaaacb78784d8bdc
#
_cell.length_a   1.000
_cell.length_b   1.000
_cell.length_c   1.000
_cell.angle_alpha   90.00
_cell.angle_beta   90.00
_cell.angle_gamma   90.00
#
_symmetry.space_group_name_H-M   'P 1'
#
loop_
_entity.id
_entity.type
_entity.pdbx_description
1 polymer ?
#
loop_
_entity_poly.entity_id
_entity_poly.type
_entity_poly.pdbx_seq_one_letter_code
_entity_poly.pdbx_strand_id
1 'polypeptide(L)'
;MTAVSAEAPKYTRAAVALHWLVAIMILGMIALGLYLRFFVPRDTPPRTWWTNLHKSLGIIVACFIFARLAWRLRHRPPPLPRTVPQWQVIGARWSHTLLYVCMVVQPVSGYVASNFSKWGIKFFNHWHLPPWGWESHTIYTILNDIHIVNGWLLLALIAIHVAAALMHAGMRDRVFERMLPS
;
A
#
# COMPACT_ATOMS: atom_id res chain seq x y z
N MET A 1 -24.12 39.70 10.66
CA MET A 1 -23.24 38.67 11.26
C MET A 1 -22.81 37.75 10.15
N THR A 2 -21.62 37.98 9.59
CA THR A 2 -21.00 37.16 8.58
C THR A 2 -20.51 35.86 9.25
N ALA A 3 -21.18 34.75 8.98
CA ALA A 3 -20.71 33.43 9.40
C ALA A 3 -19.36 33.20 8.73
N VAL A 4 -18.27 33.33 9.50
CA VAL A 4 -16.95 32.84 9.09
C VAL A 4 -17.10 31.34 8.83
N SER A 5 -17.10 30.93 7.56
CA SER A 5 -17.08 29.54 7.18
C SER A 5 -15.75 28.95 7.66
N ALA A 6 -15.79 28.33 8.85
CA ALA A 6 -14.62 27.63 9.38
C ALA A 6 -14.14 26.62 8.32
N GLU A 7 -12.96 26.86 7.77
CA GLU A 7 -12.34 25.91 6.83
C GLU A 7 -12.27 24.53 7.49
N ALA A 8 -12.73 23.52 6.75
CA ALA A 8 -12.64 22.14 7.24
C ALA A 8 -11.16 21.80 7.49
N PRO A 9 -10.82 21.22 8.66
CA PRO A 9 -9.44 20.96 9.02
C PRO A 9 -8.80 20.01 7.98
N LYS A 10 -7.68 20.45 7.38
CA LYS A 10 -6.93 19.74 6.36
C LYS A 10 -5.85 18.83 6.98
N TYR A 11 -5.40 17.84 6.23
CA TYR A 11 -4.22 17.05 6.60
C TYR A 11 -2.95 17.90 6.46
N THR A 12 -1.91 17.54 7.22
CA THR A 12 -0.60 18.17 7.09
C THR A 12 0.00 17.89 5.70
N ARG A 13 0.81 18.81 5.16
CA ARG A 13 1.48 18.64 3.87
C ARG A 13 2.27 17.33 3.80
N ALA A 14 2.95 16.95 4.90
CA ALA A 14 3.68 15.69 4.98
C ALA A 14 2.76 14.47 4.88
N ALA A 15 1.57 14.49 5.51
CA ALA A 15 0.60 13.40 5.40
C ALA A 15 0.07 13.25 3.97
N VAL A 16 -0.20 14.38 3.29
CA VAL A 16 -0.64 14.38 1.88
C VAL A 16 0.47 13.88 0.96
N ALA A 17 1.70 14.37 1.11
CA ALA A 17 2.85 13.94 0.30
C ALA A 17 3.13 12.45 0.46
N LEU A 18 3.18 11.95 1.71
CA LEU A 18 3.34 10.52 1.99
C LEU A 18 2.17 9.68 1.45
N HIS A 19 0.96 10.22 1.45
CA HIS A 19 -0.19 9.52 0.87
C HIS A 19 0.02 9.27 -0.61
N TRP A 20 0.25 10.33 -1.38
CA TRP A 20 0.36 10.22 -2.83
C TRP A 20 1.60 9.45 -3.26
N LEU A 21 2.73 9.65 -2.57
CA LEU A 21 3.95 8.89 -2.84
C LEU A 21 3.71 7.38 -2.66
N VAL A 22 3.18 6.97 -1.50
CA VAL A 22 2.90 5.55 -1.21
C VAL A 22 1.84 5.01 -2.15
N ALA A 23 0.80 5.78 -2.49
CA ALA A 23 -0.23 5.36 -3.44
C ALA A 23 0.34 5.03 -4.83
N ILE A 24 1.16 5.93 -5.38
CA ILE A 24 1.82 5.73 -6.69
C ILE A 24 2.75 4.51 -6.64
N MET A 25 3.54 4.38 -5.59
CA MET A 25 4.46 3.24 -5.43
C MET A 25 3.71 1.92 -5.34
N ILE A 26 2.62 1.84 -4.58
CA ILE A 26 1.79 0.62 -4.45
C ILE A 26 1.15 0.27 -5.80
N LEU A 27 0.60 1.23 -6.52
CA LEU A 27 0.03 0.98 -7.86
C LEU A 27 1.08 0.46 -8.83
N GLY A 28 2.29 1.02 -8.81
CA GLY A 28 3.42 0.50 -9.60
C GLY A 28 3.81 -0.93 -9.20
N MET A 29 3.81 -1.24 -7.89
CA MET A 29 4.09 -2.60 -7.40
C MET A 29 3.00 -3.61 -7.79
N ILE A 30 1.74 -3.21 -7.76
CA ILE A 30 0.62 -4.05 -8.23
C ILE A 30 0.77 -4.31 -9.73
N ALA A 31 1.01 -3.26 -10.53
CA ALA A 31 1.22 -3.40 -11.98
C ALA A 31 2.39 -4.35 -12.29
N LEU A 32 3.53 -4.20 -11.61
CA LEU A 32 4.69 -5.07 -11.76
C LEU A 32 4.39 -6.52 -11.32
N GLY A 33 3.63 -6.71 -10.23
CA GLY A 33 3.21 -8.05 -9.77
C GLY A 33 2.28 -8.73 -10.76
N LEU A 34 1.32 -8.00 -11.34
CA LEU A 34 0.42 -8.52 -12.39
C LEU A 34 1.19 -8.82 -13.68
N TYR A 35 2.14 -7.95 -14.06
CA TYR A 35 3.03 -8.20 -15.20
C TYR A 35 3.81 -9.50 -15.03
N LEU A 36 4.43 -9.70 -13.87
CA LEU A 36 5.12 -10.94 -13.52
C LEU A 36 4.20 -12.16 -13.57
N ARG A 37 2.96 -12.02 -13.12
CA ARG A 37 2.02 -13.15 -13.05
C ARG A 37 1.52 -13.59 -14.41
N PHE A 38 1.19 -12.64 -15.30
CA PHE A 38 0.45 -12.93 -16.53
C PHE A 38 1.30 -12.85 -17.80
N PHE A 39 2.39 -12.10 -17.79
CA PHE A 39 3.14 -11.83 -19.02
C PHE A 39 4.56 -12.36 -19.03
N VAL A 40 5.12 -12.72 -17.87
CA VAL A 40 6.49 -13.24 -17.81
C VAL A 40 6.47 -14.74 -17.54
N PRO A 41 6.90 -15.60 -18.52
CA PRO A 41 6.92 -17.04 -18.34
C PRO A 41 7.76 -17.48 -17.14
N ARG A 42 7.34 -18.56 -16.47
CA ARG A 42 8.09 -19.14 -15.34
C ARG A 42 9.41 -19.73 -15.85
N ASP A 43 10.39 -19.78 -14.94
CA ASP A 43 11.70 -20.42 -15.18
C ASP A 43 12.50 -19.84 -16.36
N THR A 44 12.31 -18.55 -16.63
CA THR A 44 13.05 -17.79 -17.64
C THR A 44 13.97 -16.76 -17.02
N PRO A 45 15.14 -16.43 -17.65
CA PRO A 45 16.03 -15.38 -17.15
C PRO A 45 15.36 -14.03 -16.96
N PRO A 46 14.49 -13.53 -17.88
CA PRO A 46 13.76 -12.28 -17.67
C PRO A 46 12.90 -12.31 -16.40
N ARG A 47 12.27 -13.46 -16.07
CA ARG A 47 11.47 -13.57 -14.84
C ARG A 47 12.31 -13.37 -13.59
N THR A 48 13.49 -13.96 -13.52
CA THR A 48 14.42 -13.78 -12.39
C THR A 48 14.79 -12.32 -12.22
N TRP A 49 15.08 -11.61 -13.30
CA TRP A 49 15.42 -10.19 -13.29
C TRP A 49 14.28 -9.32 -12.75
N TRP A 50 13.06 -9.52 -13.29
CA TRP A 50 11.88 -8.78 -12.88
C TRP A 50 11.45 -9.10 -11.45
N THR A 51 11.61 -10.37 -11.01
CA THR A 51 11.32 -10.77 -9.62
C THR A 51 12.27 -10.09 -8.64
N ASN A 52 13.56 -10.00 -8.95
CA ASN A 52 14.53 -9.30 -8.11
C ASN A 52 14.23 -7.79 -8.06
N LEU A 53 13.83 -7.19 -9.18
CA LEU A 53 13.39 -5.80 -9.22
C LEU A 53 12.14 -5.60 -8.33
N HIS A 54 11.14 -6.48 -8.44
CA HIS A 54 9.94 -6.44 -7.60
C HIS A 54 10.28 -6.53 -6.11
N LYS A 55 11.16 -7.46 -5.72
CA LYS A 55 11.63 -7.60 -4.33
C LYS A 55 12.36 -6.34 -3.86
N SER A 56 13.20 -5.76 -4.68
CA SER A 56 13.98 -4.56 -4.35
C SER A 56 13.10 -3.34 -4.14
N LEU A 57 12.20 -3.09 -5.08
CA LEU A 57 11.21 -2.02 -4.96
C LEU A 57 10.28 -2.26 -3.78
N GLY A 58 9.90 -3.53 -3.51
CA GLY A 58 9.08 -3.92 -2.37
C GLY A 58 9.69 -3.53 -1.02
N ILE A 59 11.02 -3.67 -0.86
CA ILE A 59 11.74 -3.22 0.33
C ILE A 59 11.65 -1.69 0.48
N ILE A 60 11.86 -0.95 -0.61
CA ILE A 60 11.78 0.52 -0.59
C ILE A 60 10.36 0.97 -0.24
N VAL A 61 9.34 0.37 -0.88
CA VAL A 61 7.93 0.68 -0.61
C VAL A 61 7.57 0.37 0.84
N ALA A 62 8.09 -0.73 1.42
CA ALA A 62 7.92 -1.05 2.83
C ALA A 62 8.40 0.08 3.74
N CYS A 63 9.59 0.64 3.49
CA CYS A 63 10.11 1.76 4.27
C CYS A 63 9.15 2.97 4.24
N PHE A 64 8.61 3.31 3.09
CA PHE A 64 7.64 4.41 2.97
C PHE A 64 6.29 4.09 3.61
N ILE A 65 5.82 2.84 3.53
CA ILE A 65 4.61 2.39 4.24
C ILE A 65 4.80 2.54 5.76
N PHE A 66 5.92 2.09 6.31
CA PHE A 66 6.20 2.22 7.74
C PHE A 66 6.38 3.69 8.16
N ALA A 67 7.05 4.51 7.35
CA ALA A 67 7.16 5.94 7.60
C ALA A 67 5.78 6.62 7.63
N ARG A 68 4.90 6.29 6.67
CA ARG A 68 3.52 6.78 6.61
C ARG A 68 2.70 6.31 7.82
N LEU A 69 2.82 5.05 8.21
CA LEU A 69 2.14 4.50 9.38
C LEU A 69 2.60 5.20 10.66
N ALA A 70 3.92 5.36 10.84
CA ALA A 70 4.50 6.07 11.98
C ALA A 70 4.03 7.53 12.04
N TRP A 71 3.96 8.21 10.88
CA TRP A 71 3.41 9.57 10.80
C TRP A 71 1.96 9.61 11.25
N ARG A 72 1.12 8.68 10.76
CA ARG A 72 -0.30 8.61 11.10
C ARG A 72 -0.56 8.32 12.57
N LEU A 73 0.28 7.49 13.20
CA LEU A 73 0.16 7.17 14.63
C LEU A 73 0.52 8.38 15.51
N ARG A 74 1.46 9.22 15.06
CA ARG A 74 1.85 10.45 15.79
C ARG A 74 0.95 11.65 15.51
N HIS A 75 0.31 11.70 14.34
CA HIS A 75 -0.51 12.82 13.90
C HIS A 75 -1.93 12.34 13.61
N ARG A 76 -2.83 12.60 14.54
CA ARG A 76 -4.24 12.21 14.40
C ARG A 76 -4.85 12.87 13.16
N PRO A 77 -5.59 12.09 12.33
CA PRO A 77 -6.28 12.66 11.19
C PRO A 77 -7.35 13.66 11.66
N PRO A 78 -7.56 14.75 10.91
CA PRO A 78 -8.63 15.67 11.22
C PRO A 78 -9.99 14.97 11.11
N PRO A 79 -10.98 15.30 11.95
CA PRO A 79 -12.31 14.69 11.92
C PRO A 79 -13.00 14.94 10.57
N LEU A 80 -13.86 14.02 10.15
CA LEU A 80 -14.67 14.21 8.96
C LEU A 80 -15.70 15.33 9.18
N PRO A 81 -16.13 16.03 8.09
CA PRO A 81 -17.19 17.03 8.17
C PRO A 81 -18.45 16.44 8.82
N ARG A 82 -19.16 17.26 9.61
CA ARG A 82 -20.42 16.83 10.28
C ARG A 82 -21.55 16.50 9.30
N THR A 83 -21.41 16.91 8.05
CA THR A 83 -22.35 16.63 6.97
C THR A 83 -22.25 15.18 6.47
N VAL A 84 -21.17 14.46 6.77
CA VAL A 84 -20.97 13.07 6.36
C VAL A 84 -21.79 12.13 7.25
N PRO A 85 -22.65 11.28 6.70
CA PRO A 85 -23.47 10.33 7.46
C PRO A 85 -22.60 9.36 8.31
N GLN A 86 -23.10 9.00 9.49
CA GLN A 86 -22.34 8.19 10.44
C GLN A 86 -21.87 6.83 9.87
N TRP A 87 -22.68 6.19 9.03
CA TRP A 87 -22.30 4.94 8.39
C TRP A 87 -21.09 5.09 7.45
N GLN A 88 -20.96 6.23 6.75
CA GLN A 88 -19.78 6.52 5.92
C GLN A 88 -18.54 6.77 6.80
N VAL A 89 -18.68 7.43 7.93
CA VAL A 89 -17.60 7.63 8.90
C VAL A 89 -17.07 6.28 9.41
N ILE A 90 -17.98 5.36 9.76
CA ILE A 90 -17.63 4.01 10.20
C ILE A 90 -16.98 3.22 9.07
N GLY A 91 -17.56 3.25 7.87
CA GLY A 91 -17.00 2.61 6.67
C GLY A 91 -15.62 3.11 6.33
N ALA A 92 -15.38 4.42 6.36
CA ALA A 92 -14.08 5.02 6.13
C ALA A 92 -13.04 4.57 7.17
N ARG A 93 -13.43 4.44 8.44
CA ARG A 93 -12.54 3.96 9.51
C ARG A 93 -12.09 2.52 9.24
N TRP A 94 -13.03 1.62 8.95
CA TRP A 94 -12.73 0.22 8.66
C TRP A 94 -11.92 0.06 7.38
N SER A 95 -12.31 0.74 6.30
CA SER A 95 -11.58 0.72 5.04
C SER A 95 -10.12 1.16 5.21
N HIS A 96 -9.87 2.27 5.89
CA HIS A 96 -8.50 2.70 6.17
C HIS A 96 -7.73 1.73 7.05
N THR A 97 -8.37 1.15 8.09
CA THR A 97 -7.71 0.15 8.95
C THR A 97 -7.30 -1.08 8.14
N LEU A 98 -8.20 -1.62 7.32
CA LEU A 98 -7.92 -2.77 6.47
C LEU A 98 -6.84 -2.46 5.43
N LEU A 99 -6.87 -1.28 4.81
CA LEU A 99 -5.81 -0.83 3.91
C LEU A 99 -4.44 -0.83 4.60
N TYR A 100 -4.33 -0.27 5.82
CA TYR A 100 -3.06 -0.28 6.54
C TYR A 100 -2.59 -1.69 6.91
N VAL A 101 -3.50 -2.56 7.36
CA VAL A 101 -3.16 -3.96 7.64
C VAL A 101 -2.62 -4.64 6.38
N CYS A 102 -3.36 -4.55 5.27
CA CYS A 102 -2.94 -5.16 4.01
C CYS A 102 -1.63 -4.57 3.48
N MET A 103 -1.43 -3.25 3.59
CA MET A 103 -0.19 -2.58 3.17
C MET A 103 1.02 -3.05 3.98
N VAL A 104 0.87 -3.40 5.26
CA VAL A 104 1.96 -3.96 6.07
C VAL A 104 2.18 -5.43 5.76
N VAL A 105 1.11 -6.23 5.70
CA VAL A 105 1.19 -7.67 5.40
C VAL A 105 1.83 -7.93 4.05
N GLN A 106 1.56 -7.08 3.05
CA GLN A 106 2.06 -7.27 1.68
C GLN A 106 3.58 -7.35 1.59
N PRO A 107 4.36 -6.34 1.97
CA PRO A 107 5.81 -6.42 1.88
C PRO A 107 6.42 -7.39 2.91
N VAL A 108 5.83 -7.52 4.09
CA VAL A 108 6.34 -8.42 5.14
C VAL A 108 6.27 -9.88 4.67
N SER A 109 5.10 -10.32 4.16
CA SER A 109 4.95 -11.69 3.67
C SER A 109 5.89 -12.00 2.50
N GLY A 110 6.03 -11.07 1.54
CA GLY A 110 6.93 -11.26 0.39
C GLY A 110 8.41 -11.26 0.77
N TYR A 111 8.82 -10.38 1.72
CA TYR A 111 10.18 -10.35 2.23
C TYR A 111 10.52 -11.62 3.00
N VAL A 112 9.67 -12.01 3.95
CA VAL A 112 9.89 -13.22 4.76
C VAL A 112 9.89 -14.47 3.88
N ALA A 113 8.94 -14.61 2.94
CA ALA A 113 8.94 -15.70 1.97
C ALA A 113 10.28 -15.84 1.24
N SER A 114 10.85 -14.70 0.80
CA SER A 114 12.14 -14.70 0.09
C SER A 114 13.29 -15.21 0.94
N ASN A 115 13.21 -15.09 2.25
CA ASN A 115 14.26 -15.56 3.19
C ASN A 115 14.15 -17.06 3.52
N PHE A 116 13.04 -17.72 3.18
CA PHE A 116 12.89 -19.17 3.25
C PHE A 116 13.03 -19.83 1.89
N SER A 117 13.35 -19.06 0.84
CA SER A 117 13.70 -19.58 -0.48
C SER A 117 15.21 -19.76 -0.61
N LYS A 118 15.65 -20.73 -1.39
CA LYS A 118 17.08 -20.93 -1.71
C LYS A 118 17.75 -19.76 -2.45
N TRP A 119 16.95 -18.86 -3.02
CA TRP A 119 17.45 -17.78 -3.90
C TRP A 119 17.76 -16.48 -3.17
N GLY A 120 17.19 -16.26 -1.98
CA GLY A 120 17.32 -14.99 -1.27
C GLY A 120 16.78 -13.80 -2.07
N ILE A 121 17.44 -12.66 -1.92
CA ILE A 121 17.11 -11.41 -2.62
C ILE A 121 18.37 -10.90 -3.32
N LYS A 122 18.30 -10.68 -4.63
CA LYS A 122 19.34 -9.97 -5.35
C LYS A 122 18.90 -8.53 -5.58
N PHE A 123 19.29 -7.63 -4.67
CA PHE A 123 18.84 -6.24 -4.63
C PHE A 123 19.29 -5.50 -5.89
N PHE A 124 18.33 -4.99 -6.66
CA PHE A 124 18.51 -4.41 -8.00
C PHE A 124 19.36 -5.25 -8.94
N ASN A 125 19.31 -6.59 -8.82
CA ASN A 125 20.13 -7.53 -9.60
C ASN A 125 21.66 -7.40 -9.43
N HIS A 126 22.12 -6.58 -8.47
CA HIS A 126 23.55 -6.32 -8.20
C HIS A 126 24.01 -6.90 -6.86
N TRP A 127 23.36 -6.54 -5.75
CA TRP A 127 23.80 -6.94 -4.41
C TRP A 127 23.02 -8.15 -3.92
N HIS A 128 23.72 -9.23 -3.62
CA HIS A 128 23.11 -10.41 -3.03
C HIS A 128 22.93 -10.22 -1.53
N LEU A 129 21.66 -10.21 -1.10
CA LEU A 129 21.27 -10.28 0.30
C LEU A 129 21.01 -11.75 0.62
N PRO A 130 21.92 -12.42 1.36
CA PRO A 130 21.73 -13.84 1.69
C PRO A 130 20.49 -14.01 2.55
N PRO A 131 19.75 -15.12 2.41
CA PRO A 131 18.61 -15.39 3.27
C PRO A 131 19.11 -15.62 4.70
N TRP A 132 18.38 -15.09 5.65
CA TRP A 132 18.61 -15.31 7.08
C TRP A 132 17.84 -16.52 7.64
N GLY A 133 16.87 -17.05 6.87
CA GLY A 133 16.15 -18.27 7.19
C GLY A 133 16.79 -19.50 6.52
N TRP A 134 16.35 -20.67 6.93
CA TRP A 134 16.72 -21.92 6.24
C TRP A 134 15.80 -22.16 5.04
N GLU A 135 16.25 -22.95 4.07
CA GLU A 135 15.41 -23.33 2.94
C GLU A 135 14.23 -24.19 3.42
N SER A 136 13.01 -23.69 3.19
CA SER A 136 11.76 -24.40 3.53
C SER A 136 10.70 -24.12 2.46
N HIS A 137 10.44 -25.11 1.64
CA HIS A 137 9.41 -25.01 0.62
C HIS A 137 8.02 -24.71 1.22
N THR A 138 7.69 -25.35 2.35
CA THR A 138 6.39 -25.16 3.02
C THR A 138 6.20 -23.74 3.49
N ILE A 139 7.18 -23.16 4.23
CA ILE A 139 7.10 -21.79 4.74
C ILE A 139 7.06 -20.80 3.57
N TYR A 140 7.93 -21.00 2.57
CA TYR A 140 7.92 -20.17 1.36
C TYR A 140 6.54 -20.18 0.69
N THR A 141 5.93 -21.35 0.47
CA THR A 141 4.63 -21.44 -0.20
C THR A 141 3.54 -20.76 0.58
N ILE A 142 3.43 -21.03 1.89
CA ILE A 142 2.41 -20.37 2.74
C ILE A 142 2.53 -18.85 2.69
N LEU A 143 3.73 -18.32 2.87
CA LEU A 143 3.95 -16.86 2.88
C LEU A 143 3.75 -16.22 1.51
N ASN A 144 4.13 -16.94 0.43
CA ASN A 144 3.88 -16.50 -0.93
C ASN A 144 2.38 -16.50 -1.26
N ASP A 145 1.62 -17.48 -0.81
CA ASP A 145 0.17 -17.52 -0.98
C ASP A 145 -0.52 -16.40 -0.19
N ILE A 146 -0.08 -16.14 1.04
CA ILE A 146 -0.51 -14.97 1.81
C ILE A 146 -0.23 -13.69 1.01
N HIS A 147 0.97 -13.53 0.45
CA HIS A 147 1.33 -12.37 -0.35
C HIS A 147 0.42 -12.19 -1.58
N ILE A 148 0.12 -13.28 -2.29
CA ILE A 148 -0.75 -13.24 -3.48
C ILE A 148 -2.19 -12.91 -3.10
N VAL A 149 -2.76 -13.60 -2.10
CA VAL A 149 -4.14 -13.38 -1.65
C VAL A 149 -4.31 -11.97 -1.10
N ASN A 150 -3.37 -11.53 -0.26
CA ASN A 150 -3.39 -10.17 0.28
C ASN A 150 -3.23 -9.12 -0.83
N GLY A 151 -2.46 -9.41 -1.90
CA GLY A 151 -2.35 -8.52 -3.06
C GLY A 151 -3.68 -8.28 -3.77
N TRP A 152 -4.47 -9.34 -3.97
CA TRP A 152 -5.82 -9.21 -4.53
C TRP A 152 -6.77 -8.47 -3.60
N LEU A 153 -6.70 -8.75 -2.31
CA LEU A 153 -7.50 -8.03 -1.30
C LEU A 153 -7.15 -6.54 -1.27
N LEU A 154 -5.85 -6.23 -1.29
CA LEU A 154 -5.36 -4.85 -1.33
C LEU A 154 -5.84 -4.11 -2.59
N LEU A 155 -5.79 -4.76 -3.76
CA LEU A 155 -6.30 -4.20 -5.01
C LEU A 155 -7.80 -3.90 -4.92
N ALA A 156 -8.60 -4.82 -4.39
CA ALA A 156 -10.04 -4.61 -4.19
C ALA A 156 -10.33 -3.45 -3.21
N LEU A 157 -9.60 -3.39 -2.10
CA LEU A 157 -9.74 -2.30 -1.12
C LEU A 157 -9.33 -0.95 -1.71
N ILE A 158 -8.28 -0.89 -2.54
CA ILE A 158 -7.88 0.33 -3.24
C ILE A 158 -8.97 0.76 -4.22
N ALA A 159 -9.55 -0.17 -4.99
CA ALA A 159 -10.64 0.15 -5.91
C ALA A 159 -11.86 0.74 -5.17
N ILE A 160 -12.26 0.15 -4.05
CA ILE A 160 -13.34 0.67 -3.19
C ILE A 160 -12.97 2.05 -2.63
N HIS A 161 -11.74 2.23 -2.15
CA HIS A 161 -11.25 3.48 -1.60
C HIS A 161 -11.26 4.61 -2.65
N VAL A 162 -10.78 4.32 -3.85
CA VAL A 162 -10.80 5.29 -4.96
C VAL A 162 -12.23 5.61 -5.38
N ALA A 163 -13.12 4.61 -5.50
CA ALA A 163 -14.51 4.83 -5.84
C ALA A 163 -15.23 5.73 -4.81
N ALA A 164 -14.99 5.48 -3.51
CA ALA A 164 -15.53 6.34 -2.45
C ALA A 164 -14.96 7.78 -2.53
N ALA A 165 -13.67 7.93 -2.80
CA ALA A 165 -13.05 9.25 -2.95
C ALA A 165 -13.64 10.02 -4.13
N LEU A 166 -13.85 9.36 -5.28
CA LEU A 166 -14.49 9.97 -6.46
C LEU A 166 -15.96 10.33 -6.21
N MET A 167 -16.69 9.48 -5.48
CA MET A 167 -18.07 9.78 -5.05
C MET A 167 -18.10 11.07 -4.19
N HIS A 168 -17.23 11.19 -3.20
CA HIS A 168 -17.12 12.40 -2.37
C HIS A 168 -16.68 13.62 -3.19
N ALA A 169 -15.83 13.46 -4.18
CA ALA A 169 -15.47 14.54 -5.10
C ALA A 169 -16.69 15.03 -5.91
N GLY A 170 -17.52 14.10 -6.39
CA GLY A 170 -18.77 14.42 -7.10
C GLY A 170 -19.81 15.11 -6.22
N MET A 171 -19.93 14.70 -4.95
CA MET A 171 -20.84 15.32 -3.97
C MET A 171 -20.36 16.70 -3.47
N ARG A 172 -19.11 17.09 -3.74
CA ARG A 172 -18.50 18.36 -3.32
C ARG A 172 -18.59 18.60 -1.80
N ASP A 173 -18.53 17.52 -1.02
CA ASP A 173 -18.64 17.56 0.46
C ASP A 173 -17.32 17.89 1.18
N ARG A 174 -16.28 18.27 0.42
CA ARG A 174 -14.93 18.64 0.88
C ARG A 174 -14.10 17.48 1.46
N VAL A 175 -14.57 16.24 1.43
CA VAL A 175 -13.81 15.08 1.92
C VAL A 175 -12.59 14.82 1.03
N PHE A 176 -12.78 14.81 -0.27
CA PHE A 176 -11.71 14.61 -1.26
C PHE A 176 -10.65 15.71 -1.22
N GLU A 177 -11.08 16.98 -1.14
CA GLU A 177 -10.19 18.16 -1.15
C GLU A 177 -9.15 18.14 -0.02
N ARG A 178 -9.42 17.42 1.09
CA ARG A 178 -8.51 17.31 2.25
C ARG A 178 -7.20 16.57 1.93
N MET A 179 -7.17 15.80 0.84
CA MET A 179 -6.00 15.04 0.35
C MET A 179 -5.39 15.65 -0.90
N LEU A 180 -5.86 16.83 -1.34
CA LEU A 180 -5.22 17.58 -2.40
C LEU A 180 -4.06 18.42 -1.85
N PRO A 181 -2.95 18.55 -2.62
CA PRO A 181 -1.88 19.49 -2.29
C PRO A 181 -2.44 20.92 -2.22
N SER A 182 -2.15 21.64 -1.14
CA SER A 182 -2.48 23.08 -0.98
C SER A 182 -1.24 23.91 -1.23
#